data_801323513079368a1b02623438216923
#
_entry.id   801323513079368a1b02623438216923
#
_cell.length_a   1.000
_cell.length_b   1.000
_cell.length_c   1.000
_cell.angle_alpha   90.00
_cell.angle_beta   90.00
_cell.angle_gamma   90.00
#
_symmetry.space_group_name_H-M   'P 1'
#
loop_
_entity.id
_entity.type
_entity.pdbx_description
1 polymer ?
#
loop_
_entity_poly.entity_id
_entity_poly.type
_entity_poly.pdbx_seq_one_letter_code
_entity_poly.pdbx_strand_id
1 'polypeptide(L)'
;MVEHRFEIMDITIKKEKIFMENKVISELDEFVLDFIHVLEQYTEYVVVNGYVCILFGRARGTEDIDILIPSITEKKFSMLYEGLMKKEYFILNPEDEDGLYRMLEDGLGIRIAEKDTIIPNIELKFIKDNFDRFSFKNKLEVLFNSLSLFISPFELQIPYKLYLGSNKDIEDAVYLWDLVKNHVDEDLLEEFVETFQVRGDLYGITFR
;
A
#
# COMPACT_ATOMS: atom_id res chain seq x y z
N MET A 1 30.04 -5.07 28.58
CA MET A 1 29.42 -4.13 27.63
C MET A 1 28.78 -4.99 26.56
N VAL A 2 27.45 -5.06 26.53
CA VAL A 2 26.72 -5.74 25.46
C VAL A 2 26.63 -4.72 24.34
N GLU A 3 27.36 -4.94 23.24
CA GLU A 3 27.18 -4.18 22.03
C GLU A 3 25.78 -4.52 21.49
N HIS A 4 24.82 -3.63 21.66
CA HIS A 4 23.60 -3.65 20.89
C HIS A 4 23.97 -3.28 19.44
N ARG A 5 24.30 -4.28 18.62
CA ARG A 5 24.24 -4.14 17.17
C ARG A 5 22.77 -3.93 16.82
N PHE A 6 22.42 -2.72 16.42
CA PHE A 6 21.18 -2.50 15.69
C PHE A 6 21.36 -3.25 14.37
N GLU A 7 20.67 -4.37 14.22
CA GLU A 7 20.61 -5.07 12.93
C GLU A 7 19.87 -4.13 11.98
N ILE A 8 20.59 -3.64 10.98
CA ILE A 8 20.01 -2.80 9.93
C ILE A 8 19.14 -3.73 9.07
N MET A 9 17.92 -3.28 8.78
CA MET A 9 17.02 -3.99 7.88
C MET A 9 17.69 -4.13 6.50
N ASP A 10 17.90 -5.36 6.03
CA ASP A 10 18.45 -5.65 4.73
C ASP A 10 17.34 -5.91 3.72
N ILE A 11 17.41 -5.27 2.55
CA ILE A 11 16.41 -5.38 1.49
C ILE A 11 17.06 -6.00 0.27
N THR A 12 16.50 -7.10 -0.22
CA THR A 12 16.91 -7.76 -1.46
C THR A 12 15.73 -7.81 -2.43
N ILE A 13 15.89 -7.22 -3.61
CA ILE A 13 14.86 -7.19 -4.66
C ILE A 13 15.21 -8.23 -5.74
N LYS A 14 14.28 -9.15 -6.04
CA LYS A 14 14.44 -10.20 -7.07
C LYS A 14 13.17 -10.30 -7.90
N LYS A 15 13.14 -9.70 -9.08
CA LYS A 15 11.96 -9.64 -9.96
C LYS A 15 10.76 -9.06 -9.20
N GLU A 16 9.68 -9.83 -9.09
CA GLU A 16 8.42 -9.44 -8.44
C GLU A 16 8.42 -9.69 -6.92
N LYS A 17 9.58 -10.07 -6.33
CA LYS A 17 9.71 -10.38 -4.89
C LYS A 17 10.73 -9.50 -4.20
N ILE A 18 10.36 -9.02 -3.04
CA ILE A 18 11.20 -8.21 -2.17
C ILE A 18 11.36 -8.96 -0.85
N PHE A 19 12.58 -9.24 -0.47
CA PHE A 19 12.91 -9.89 0.79
C PHE A 19 13.44 -8.85 1.77
N MET A 20 12.83 -8.76 2.94
CA MET A 20 13.25 -7.88 4.02
C MET A 20 13.71 -8.74 5.20
N GLU A 21 15.02 -8.72 5.47
CA GLU A 21 15.59 -9.40 6.64
C GLU A 21 15.66 -8.43 7.82
N ASN A 22 15.50 -8.95 9.03
CA ASN A 22 15.57 -8.16 10.28
C ASN A 22 14.56 -7.00 10.37
N LYS A 23 13.42 -7.09 9.66
CA LYS A 23 12.37 -6.09 9.83
C LYS A 23 11.72 -6.21 11.21
N VAL A 24 11.77 -5.13 11.96
CA VAL A 24 11.01 -4.99 13.20
C VAL A 24 9.55 -4.72 12.85
N ILE A 25 8.65 -5.58 13.30
CA ILE A 25 7.21 -5.41 13.10
C ILE A 25 6.71 -4.31 14.05
N SER A 26 6.10 -3.29 13.52
CA SER A 26 5.45 -2.22 14.28
C SER A 26 3.98 -2.57 14.56
N GLU A 27 3.35 -1.88 15.51
CA GLU A 27 1.89 -1.99 15.75
C GLU A 27 1.07 -1.71 14.47
N LEU A 28 1.55 -0.77 13.63
CA LEU A 28 0.92 -0.50 12.35
C LEU A 28 1.06 -1.68 11.37
N ASP A 29 2.22 -2.33 11.33
CA ASP A 29 2.40 -3.54 10.51
C ASP A 29 1.49 -4.67 10.99
N GLU A 30 1.34 -4.87 12.31
CA GLU A 30 0.43 -5.86 12.89
C GLU A 30 -1.01 -5.59 12.48
N PHE A 31 -1.48 -4.36 12.62
CA PHE A 31 -2.82 -3.95 12.19
C PHE A 31 -3.09 -4.25 10.70
N VAL A 32 -2.14 -3.89 9.82
CA VAL A 32 -2.26 -4.13 8.38
C VAL A 32 -2.28 -5.62 8.06
N LEU A 33 -1.39 -6.41 8.69
CA LEU A 33 -1.30 -7.86 8.46
C LEU A 33 -2.54 -8.60 8.96
N ASP A 34 -3.07 -8.23 10.11
CA ASP A 34 -4.30 -8.81 10.65
C ASP A 34 -5.51 -8.52 9.76
N PHE A 35 -5.62 -7.29 9.25
CA PHE A 35 -6.65 -6.94 8.28
C PHE A 35 -6.51 -7.74 6.97
N ILE A 36 -5.30 -7.79 6.41
CA ILE A 36 -5.00 -8.54 5.18
C ILE A 36 -5.35 -10.02 5.35
N HIS A 37 -5.03 -10.62 6.49
CA HIS A 37 -5.36 -12.02 6.78
C HIS A 37 -6.88 -12.31 6.70
N VAL A 38 -7.72 -11.35 7.08
CA VAL A 38 -9.17 -11.44 6.88
C VAL A 38 -9.52 -11.26 5.41
N LEU A 39 -8.98 -10.21 4.77
CA LEU A 39 -9.31 -9.82 3.40
C LEU A 39 -8.99 -10.93 2.38
N GLU A 40 -7.85 -11.60 2.52
CA GLU A 40 -7.38 -12.67 1.62
C GLU A 40 -8.32 -13.88 1.53
N GLN A 41 -9.17 -14.09 2.52
CA GLN A 41 -10.16 -15.16 2.49
C GLN A 41 -11.27 -14.88 1.47
N TYR A 42 -11.40 -13.62 1.05
CA TYR A 42 -12.50 -13.17 0.19
C TYR A 42 -12.03 -12.63 -1.16
N THR A 43 -10.86 -11.97 -1.22
CA THR A 43 -10.40 -11.34 -2.46
C THR A 43 -8.89 -11.16 -2.46
N GLU A 44 -8.30 -10.98 -3.63
CA GLU A 44 -6.95 -10.48 -3.77
C GLU A 44 -6.91 -8.96 -3.53
N TYR A 45 -5.72 -8.43 -3.29
CA TYR A 45 -5.53 -7.01 -2.98
C TYR A 45 -4.17 -6.51 -3.46
N VAL A 46 -3.99 -5.19 -3.40
CA VAL A 46 -2.69 -4.52 -3.46
C VAL A 46 -2.69 -3.31 -2.53
N VAL A 47 -1.64 -3.18 -1.73
CA VAL A 47 -1.40 -2.00 -0.88
C VAL A 47 -0.72 -0.92 -1.71
N VAL A 48 -1.17 0.32 -1.56
CA VAL A 48 -0.66 1.47 -2.31
C VAL A 48 -0.30 2.63 -1.38
N ASN A 49 0.28 3.67 -1.92
CA ASN A 49 0.51 4.96 -1.28
C ASN A 49 1.41 4.97 -0.02
N GLY A 50 0.92 5.60 1.05
CA GLY A 50 1.73 6.05 2.17
C GLY A 50 2.34 4.94 3.01
N TYR A 51 1.58 3.89 3.27
CA TYR A 51 2.06 2.78 4.08
C TYR A 51 3.24 2.04 3.44
N VAL A 52 3.32 2.00 2.10
CA VAL A 52 4.47 1.39 1.42
C VAL A 52 5.79 2.01 1.87
N CYS A 53 5.88 3.33 2.01
CA CYS A 53 7.09 4.00 2.50
C CYS A 53 7.41 3.63 3.95
N ILE A 54 6.38 3.49 4.80
CA ILE A 54 6.53 3.10 6.21
C ILE A 54 7.02 1.65 6.30
N LEU A 55 6.46 0.76 5.49
CA LEU A 55 6.86 -0.64 5.41
C LEU A 55 8.37 -0.79 5.16
N PHE A 56 8.93 0.07 4.30
CA PHE A 56 10.36 0.11 3.98
C PHE A 56 11.20 0.95 4.94
N GLY A 57 10.64 1.39 6.06
CA GLY A 57 11.39 2.00 7.16
C GLY A 57 11.41 3.53 7.17
N ARG A 58 10.64 4.21 6.30
CA ARG A 58 10.52 5.65 6.38
C ARG A 58 9.77 6.08 7.65
N ALA A 59 10.40 6.89 8.49
CA ALA A 59 9.77 7.46 9.67
C ALA A 59 8.78 8.55 9.26
N ARG A 60 7.50 8.19 9.16
CA ARG A 60 6.38 9.12 8.91
C ARG A 60 5.10 8.61 9.56
N GLY A 61 4.21 9.53 9.91
CA GLY A 61 2.84 9.18 10.32
C GLY A 61 1.95 8.93 9.11
N THR A 62 0.99 8.04 9.28
CA THR A 62 -0.17 7.91 8.41
C THR A 62 -1.40 7.66 9.26
N GLU A 63 -2.55 8.14 8.81
CA GLU A 63 -3.86 7.91 9.45
C GLU A 63 -4.61 6.78 8.75
N ASP A 64 -4.34 6.62 7.47
CA ASP A 64 -4.99 5.65 6.58
C ASP A 64 -3.96 4.79 5.83
N ILE A 65 -4.37 3.58 5.53
CA ILE A 65 -3.66 2.62 4.70
C ILE A 65 -4.56 2.31 3.50
N ASP A 66 -4.11 2.71 2.30
CA ASP A 66 -4.86 2.51 1.06
C ASP A 66 -4.69 1.08 0.55
N ILE A 67 -5.82 0.38 0.36
CA ILE A 67 -5.85 -0.97 -0.21
C ILE A 67 -6.84 -1.01 -1.37
N LEU A 68 -6.37 -1.49 -2.52
CA LEU A 68 -7.17 -1.70 -3.71
C LEU A 68 -7.53 -3.18 -3.86
N ILE A 69 -8.80 -3.46 -4.17
CA ILE A 69 -9.29 -4.80 -4.47
C ILE A 69 -10.02 -4.81 -5.82
N PRO A 70 -10.02 -5.93 -6.56
CA PRO A 70 -10.89 -6.05 -7.71
C PRO A 70 -12.36 -5.91 -7.30
N SER A 71 -13.21 -5.43 -8.19
CA SER A 71 -14.66 -5.42 -7.94
C SER A 71 -15.16 -6.85 -7.66
N ILE A 72 -15.83 -7.01 -6.54
CA ILE A 72 -16.44 -8.26 -6.11
C ILE A 72 -17.96 -8.12 -6.15
N THR A 73 -18.68 -9.23 -6.17
CA THR A 73 -20.15 -9.20 -6.12
C THR A 73 -20.64 -8.75 -4.74
N GLU A 74 -21.83 -8.16 -4.68
CA GLU A 74 -22.49 -7.75 -3.44
C GLU A 74 -22.54 -8.90 -2.41
N LYS A 75 -22.90 -10.12 -2.83
CA LYS A 75 -22.86 -11.31 -1.97
C LYS A 75 -21.47 -11.57 -1.37
N LYS A 76 -20.41 -11.36 -2.15
CA LYS A 76 -19.03 -11.58 -1.69
C LYS A 76 -18.60 -10.45 -0.75
N PHE A 77 -19.08 -9.23 -1.01
CA PHE A 77 -18.90 -8.11 -0.10
C PHE A 77 -19.60 -8.35 1.24
N SER A 78 -20.83 -8.84 1.24
CA SER A 78 -21.55 -9.21 2.46
C SER A 78 -20.78 -10.23 3.31
N MET A 79 -20.18 -11.24 2.67
CA MET A 79 -19.34 -12.23 3.38
C MET A 79 -18.08 -11.58 3.98
N LEU A 80 -17.43 -10.67 3.25
CA LEU A 80 -16.28 -9.90 3.75
C LEU A 80 -16.69 -9.02 4.93
N TYR A 81 -17.80 -8.29 4.80
CA TYR A 81 -18.36 -7.43 5.85
C TYR A 81 -18.61 -8.23 7.14
N GLU A 82 -19.31 -9.38 7.05
CA GLU A 82 -19.51 -10.26 8.21
C GLU A 82 -18.19 -10.77 8.81
N GLY A 83 -17.22 -11.09 7.96
CA GLY A 83 -15.88 -11.53 8.39
C GLY A 83 -15.16 -10.45 9.20
N LEU A 84 -15.21 -9.20 8.74
CA LEU A 84 -14.64 -8.04 9.43
C LEU A 84 -15.34 -7.81 10.78
N MET A 85 -16.68 -7.82 10.81
CA MET A 85 -17.43 -7.62 12.04
C MET A 85 -17.12 -8.71 13.09
N LYS A 86 -16.94 -9.98 12.68
CA LYS A 86 -16.53 -11.08 13.57
C LYS A 86 -15.14 -10.91 14.17
N LYS A 87 -14.29 -10.14 13.52
CA LYS A 87 -12.92 -9.79 13.95
C LYS A 87 -12.84 -8.45 14.67
N GLU A 88 -13.98 -7.92 15.09
CA GLU A 88 -14.10 -6.66 15.81
C GLU A 88 -13.56 -5.44 15.07
N TYR A 89 -13.60 -5.47 13.72
CA TYR A 89 -13.41 -4.27 12.92
C TYR A 89 -14.69 -3.44 12.92
N PHE A 90 -14.52 -2.13 12.72
CA PHE A 90 -15.60 -1.14 12.67
C PHE A 90 -15.48 -0.30 11.41
N ILE A 91 -16.60 -0.08 10.70
CA ILE A 91 -16.62 0.77 9.51
C ILE A 91 -16.99 2.20 9.93
N LEU A 92 -16.14 3.14 9.55
CA LEU A 92 -16.26 4.55 9.96
C LEU A 92 -17.27 5.34 9.10
N ASN A 93 -17.63 4.83 7.93
CA ASN A 93 -18.65 5.46 7.08
C ASN A 93 -20.04 5.25 7.69
N PRO A 94 -20.93 6.27 7.65
CA PRO A 94 -22.23 6.22 8.32
C PRO A 94 -23.32 5.46 7.55
N GLU A 95 -22.97 4.72 6.50
CA GLU A 95 -23.88 3.95 5.64
C GLU A 95 -24.10 2.54 6.20
N ASP A 96 -25.23 1.93 5.81
CA ASP A 96 -25.48 0.52 5.97
C ASP A 96 -24.68 -0.33 4.94
N GLU A 97 -24.72 -1.66 5.04
CA GLU A 97 -23.96 -2.57 4.21
C GLU A 97 -24.21 -2.34 2.71
N ASP A 98 -25.46 -2.15 2.29
CA ASP A 98 -25.82 -1.88 0.89
C ASP A 98 -25.28 -0.51 0.43
N GLY A 99 -25.29 0.48 1.30
CA GLY A 99 -24.75 1.79 1.06
C GLY A 99 -23.23 1.77 0.89
N LEU A 100 -22.54 1.01 1.74
CA LEU A 100 -21.07 0.80 1.65
C LEU A 100 -20.68 0.11 0.34
N TYR A 101 -21.43 -0.91 -0.07
CA TYR A 101 -21.17 -1.56 -1.35
C TYR A 101 -21.35 -0.60 -2.54
N ARG A 102 -22.42 0.21 -2.54
CA ARG A 102 -22.62 1.25 -3.56
C ARG A 102 -21.50 2.30 -3.56
N MET A 103 -21.00 2.71 -2.40
CA MET A 103 -19.83 3.60 -2.34
C MET A 103 -18.63 3.02 -3.09
N LEU A 104 -18.34 1.73 -2.88
CA LEU A 104 -17.25 1.06 -3.60
C LEU A 104 -17.50 0.98 -5.11
N GLU A 105 -18.73 0.69 -5.55
CA GLU A 105 -19.10 0.69 -6.98
C GLU A 105 -18.96 2.07 -7.61
N ASP A 106 -19.28 3.14 -6.88
CA ASP A 106 -19.09 4.54 -7.30
C ASP A 106 -17.61 4.96 -7.30
N GLY A 107 -16.71 4.09 -6.82
CA GLY A 107 -15.28 4.32 -6.72
C GLY A 107 -14.89 5.21 -5.54
N LEU A 108 -15.72 5.24 -4.51
CA LEU A 108 -15.41 5.85 -3.22
C LEU A 108 -14.77 4.81 -2.30
N GLY A 109 -13.96 5.29 -1.34
CA GLY A 109 -13.34 4.43 -0.33
C GLY A 109 -14.27 4.21 0.86
N ILE A 110 -14.21 3.01 1.45
CA ILE A 110 -14.75 2.75 2.78
C ILE A 110 -13.61 2.68 3.78
N ARG A 111 -13.82 3.24 4.98
CA ARG A 111 -12.81 3.29 6.04
C ARG A 111 -13.13 2.29 7.14
N ILE A 112 -12.15 1.47 7.46
CA ILE A 112 -12.29 0.35 8.37
C ILE A 112 -11.19 0.46 9.43
N ALA A 113 -11.58 0.50 10.70
CA ALA A 113 -10.68 0.55 11.85
C ALA A 113 -10.95 -0.61 12.81
N GLU A 114 -10.05 -0.83 13.74
CA GLU A 114 -10.33 -1.70 14.88
C GLU A 114 -11.37 -1.06 15.79
N LYS A 115 -12.10 -1.89 16.51
CA LYS A 115 -13.10 -1.45 17.46
C LYS A 115 -12.54 -0.45 18.46
N ASP A 116 -13.32 0.60 18.73
CA ASP A 116 -12.98 1.67 19.64
C ASP A 116 -11.79 2.56 19.19
N THR A 117 -11.36 2.43 17.93
CA THR A 117 -10.34 3.28 17.32
C THR A 117 -10.89 4.01 16.08
N ILE A 118 -10.19 5.06 15.65
CA ILE A 118 -10.47 5.79 14.41
C ILE A 118 -9.20 5.81 13.54
N ILE A 119 -8.05 5.77 14.16
CA ILE A 119 -6.72 5.82 13.57
C ILE A 119 -5.85 4.76 14.27
N PRO A 120 -5.11 3.94 13.50
CA PRO A 120 -5.09 3.87 12.04
C PRO A 120 -6.38 3.26 11.46
N ASN A 121 -6.65 3.54 10.18
CA ASN A 121 -7.73 2.89 9.45
C ASN A 121 -7.29 2.42 8.07
N ILE A 122 -7.96 1.42 7.54
CA ILE A 122 -7.82 0.96 6.15
C ILE A 122 -8.79 1.74 5.29
N GLU A 123 -8.32 2.38 4.23
CA GLU A 123 -9.17 2.89 3.16
C GLU A 123 -9.23 1.84 2.04
N LEU A 124 -10.34 1.09 1.99
CA LEU A 124 -10.58 0.04 1.02
C LEU A 124 -11.33 0.60 -0.19
N LYS A 125 -10.83 0.33 -1.41
CA LYS A 125 -11.41 0.81 -2.67
C LYS A 125 -11.47 -0.30 -3.72
N PHE A 126 -12.47 -0.26 -4.59
CA PHE A 126 -12.43 -1.03 -5.82
C PHE A 126 -11.46 -0.42 -6.83
N ILE A 127 -10.77 -1.28 -7.57
CA ILE A 127 -9.94 -0.91 -8.71
C ILE A 127 -10.81 -0.19 -9.74
N LYS A 128 -10.48 1.07 -10.06
CA LYS A 128 -11.30 1.93 -10.91
C LYS A 128 -10.65 2.27 -12.24
N ASP A 129 -9.42 2.75 -12.20
CA ASP A 129 -8.74 3.29 -13.38
C ASP A 129 -7.61 2.38 -13.90
N ASN A 130 -6.87 2.85 -14.88
CA ASN A 130 -5.78 2.11 -15.50
C ASN A 130 -4.56 1.99 -14.57
N PHE A 131 -4.33 2.97 -13.68
CA PHE A 131 -3.20 2.94 -12.75
C PHE A 131 -3.48 1.95 -11.62
N ASP A 132 -4.71 1.91 -11.12
CA ASP A 132 -5.15 0.89 -10.16
C ASP A 132 -4.99 -0.52 -10.74
N ARG A 133 -5.46 -0.70 -12.01
CA ARG A 133 -5.32 -1.98 -12.72
C ARG A 133 -3.87 -2.37 -12.93
N PHE A 134 -3.01 -1.40 -13.24
CA PHE A 134 -1.58 -1.64 -13.37
C PHE A 134 -0.97 -2.06 -12.04
N SER A 135 -1.25 -1.32 -10.95
CA SER A 135 -0.81 -1.65 -9.59
C SER A 135 -1.17 -3.08 -9.20
N PHE A 136 -2.41 -3.47 -9.42
CA PHE A 136 -2.90 -4.80 -9.06
C PHE A 136 -2.29 -5.92 -9.92
N LYS A 137 -2.18 -5.70 -11.23
CA LYS A 137 -1.67 -6.72 -12.17
C LYS A 137 -0.17 -6.97 -12.00
N ASN A 138 0.59 -5.93 -11.66
CA ASN A 138 2.04 -5.97 -11.56
C ASN A 138 2.52 -5.85 -10.11
N LYS A 139 1.67 -6.20 -9.14
CA LYS A 139 1.97 -6.11 -7.71
C LYS A 139 3.21 -6.90 -7.33
N LEU A 140 3.99 -6.33 -6.43
CA LEU A 140 5.21 -6.93 -5.89
C LEU A 140 4.89 -7.64 -4.58
N GLU A 141 5.42 -8.85 -4.39
CA GLU A 141 5.31 -9.57 -3.13
C GLU A 141 6.46 -9.17 -2.20
N VAL A 142 6.14 -8.62 -1.04
CA VAL A 142 7.11 -8.30 0.02
C VAL A 142 7.07 -9.39 1.08
N LEU A 143 8.22 -10.04 1.30
CA LEU A 143 8.37 -11.15 2.24
C LEU A 143 9.25 -10.71 3.42
N PHE A 144 8.76 -10.89 4.63
CA PHE A 144 9.48 -10.58 5.88
C PHE A 144 8.96 -11.44 7.04
N ASN A 145 9.86 -11.95 7.87
CA ASN A 145 9.52 -12.73 9.08
C ASN A 145 8.50 -13.86 8.86
N SER A 146 8.58 -14.56 7.71
CA SER A 146 7.60 -15.59 7.28
C SER A 146 6.19 -15.05 6.97
N LEU A 147 6.04 -13.75 6.85
CA LEU A 147 4.83 -13.04 6.43
C LEU A 147 5.04 -12.50 5.01
N SER A 148 3.94 -12.21 4.32
CA SER A 148 3.99 -11.53 3.03
C SER A 148 2.83 -10.58 2.85
N LEU A 149 3.03 -9.56 2.02
CA LEU A 149 1.97 -8.70 1.53
C LEU A 149 2.28 -8.21 0.11
N PHE A 150 1.27 -7.75 -0.61
CA PHE A 150 1.38 -7.26 -1.97
C PHE A 150 1.31 -5.75 -2.01
N ILE A 151 2.29 -5.13 -2.68
CA ILE A 151 2.35 -3.68 -2.88
C ILE A 151 2.34 -3.30 -4.36
N SER A 152 1.94 -2.07 -4.66
CA SER A 152 2.07 -1.49 -6.00
C SER A 152 3.53 -1.35 -6.43
N PRO A 153 3.86 -1.52 -7.74
CA PRO A 153 5.22 -1.35 -8.25
C PRO A 153 5.77 0.05 -8.01
N PHE A 154 7.07 0.13 -7.77
CA PHE A 154 7.76 1.40 -7.51
C PHE A 154 7.78 2.30 -8.74
N GLU A 155 7.84 1.71 -9.94
CA GLU A 155 7.82 2.41 -11.21
C GLU A 155 6.56 3.27 -11.41
N LEU A 156 5.44 2.85 -10.84
CA LEU A 156 4.21 3.64 -10.79
C LEU A 156 4.16 4.54 -9.56
N GLN A 157 4.50 4.02 -8.37
CA GLN A 157 4.34 4.75 -7.12
C GLN A 157 5.19 6.02 -7.05
N ILE A 158 6.44 5.96 -7.53
CA ILE A 158 7.36 7.10 -7.47
C ILE A 158 6.84 8.28 -8.30
N PRO A 159 6.52 8.12 -9.62
CA PRO A 159 5.97 9.22 -10.40
C PRO A 159 4.59 9.68 -9.93
N TYR A 160 3.74 8.76 -9.46
CA TYR A 160 2.43 9.11 -8.93
C TYR A 160 2.51 10.00 -7.68
N LYS A 161 3.46 9.73 -6.79
CA LYS A 161 3.71 10.60 -5.62
C LYS A 161 4.22 11.99 -6.03
N LEU A 162 5.07 12.09 -7.04
CA LEU A 162 5.47 13.39 -7.61
C LEU A 162 4.28 14.13 -8.20
N TYR A 163 3.34 13.40 -8.84
CA TYR A 163 2.11 13.97 -9.39
C TYR A 163 1.17 14.51 -8.29
N LEU A 164 1.03 13.81 -7.16
CA LEU A 164 0.28 14.29 -5.99
C LEU A 164 0.88 15.58 -5.42
N GLY A 165 2.20 15.71 -5.42
CA GLY A 165 2.93 16.97 -5.29
C GLY A 165 2.92 17.60 -3.89
N SER A 166 2.33 16.97 -2.86
CA SER A 166 2.51 17.47 -1.50
C SER A 166 3.95 17.28 -1.02
N ASN A 167 4.43 18.08 -0.08
CA ASN A 167 5.78 17.91 0.45
C ASN A 167 6.02 16.48 0.96
N LYS A 168 5.03 15.88 1.60
CA LYS A 168 5.07 14.52 2.12
C LYS A 168 5.20 13.50 0.98
N ASP A 169 4.48 13.69 -0.13
CA ASP A 169 4.54 12.80 -1.29
C ASP A 169 5.86 12.92 -2.03
N ILE A 170 6.37 14.14 -2.20
CA ILE A 170 7.69 14.37 -2.82
C ILE A 170 8.79 13.68 -2.00
N GLU A 171 8.77 13.84 -0.68
CA GLU A 171 9.71 13.18 0.21
C GLU A 171 9.58 11.64 0.16
N ASP A 172 8.34 11.12 0.05
CA ASP A 172 8.08 9.69 -0.17
C ASP A 172 8.69 9.21 -1.48
N ALA A 173 8.50 9.95 -2.58
CA ALA A 173 9.05 9.62 -3.89
C ALA A 173 10.57 9.55 -3.88
N VAL A 174 11.22 10.54 -3.28
CA VAL A 174 12.69 10.59 -3.14
C VAL A 174 13.19 9.41 -2.30
N TYR A 175 12.51 9.13 -1.18
CA TYR A 175 12.87 8.00 -0.31
C TYR A 175 12.79 6.66 -1.04
N LEU A 176 11.68 6.40 -1.74
CA LEU A 176 11.52 5.17 -2.52
C LEU A 176 12.55 5.08 -3.64
N TRP A 177 12.79 6.18 -4.36
CA TRP A 177 13.83 6.23 -5.40
C TRP A 177 15.20 5.83 -4.86
N ASP A 178 15.65 6.45 -3.77
CA ASP A 178 16.95 6.13 -3.17
C ASP A 178 17.07 4.66 -2.76
N LEU A 179 15.97 4.05 -2.35
CA LEU A 179 15.90 2.65 -1.98
C LEU A 179 16.03 1.71 -3.20
N VAL A 180 15.37 2.04 -4.32
CA VAL A 180 15.15 1.08 -5.42
C VAL A 180 15.80 1.44 -6.75
N LYS A 181 16.48 2.58 -6.89
CA LYS A 181 17.04 3.11 -8.16
C LYS A 181 17.94 2.15 -8.96
N ASN A 182 18.51 1.14 -8.30
CA ASN A 182 19.34 0.12 -8.96
C ASN A 182 18.53 -1.13 -9.36
N HIS A 183 17.22 -1.16 -9.13
CA HIS A 183 16.38 -2.33 -9.28
C HIS A 183 15.09 -2.08 -10.07
N VAL A 184 14.76 -0.82 -10.36
CA VAL A 184 13.58 -0.45 -11.14
C VAL A 184 13.82 -0.65 -12.63
N ASP A 185 12.74 -0.89 -13.36
CA ASP A 185 12.71 -0.80 -14.82
C ASP A 185 12.67 0.69 -15.20
N GLU A 186 13.83 1.22 -15.65
CA GLU A 186 13.98 2.64 -15.97
C GLU A 186 13.08 3.06 -17.13
N ASP A 187 12.87 2.22 -18.14
CA ASP A 187 12.01 2.52 -19.29
C ASP A 187 10.54 2.66 -18.84
N LEU A 188 10.09 1.77 -17.98
CA LEU A 188 8.74 1.80 -17.42
C LEU A 188 8.53 3.00 -16.47
N LEU A 189 9.54 3.32 -15.67
CA LEU A 189 9.51 4.49 -14.79
C LEU A 189 9.41 5.79 -15.61
N GLU A 190 10.19 5.90 -16.71
CA GLU A 190 10.16 7.05 -17.62
C GLU A 190 8.79 7.20 -18.29
N GLU A 191 8.17 6.09 -18.73
CA GLU A 191 6.81 6.10 -19.29
C GLU A 191 5.79 6.73 -18.30
N PHE A 192 5.87 6.40 -17.01
CA PHE A 192 4.99 6.99 -16.01
C PHE A 192 5.35 8.44 -15.68
N VAL A 193 6.63 8.80 -15.65
CA VAL A 193 7.07 10.20 -15.49
C VAL A 193 6.50 11.08 -16.60
N GLU A 194 6.55 10.60 -17.85
CA GLU A 194 5.95 11.29 -19.00
C GLU A 194 4.42 11.34 -18.92
N THR A 195 3.79 10.22 -18.55
CA THR A 195 2.32 10.11 -18.40
C THR A 195 1.77 11.09 -17.38
N PHE A 196 2.43 11.22 -16.23
CA PHE A 196 2.04 12.17 -15.17
C PHE A 196 2.59 13.59 -15.41
N GLN A 197 3.45 13.79 -16.41
CA GLN A 197 4.09 15.07 -16.74
C GLN A 197 4.85 15.68 -15.54
N VAL A 198 5.52 14.84 -14.78
CA VAL A 198 6.26 15.24 -13.57
C VAL A 198 7.76 15.42 -13.85
N ARG A 199 8.43 16.21 -13.03
CA ARG A 199 9.83 16.56 -13.15
C ARG A 199 10.64 15.89 -12.03
N GLY A 200 10.97 14.59 -12.21
CA GLY A 200 11.78 13.84 -11.24
C GLY A 200 13.19 14.42 -11.04
N ASP A 201 13.78 14.97 -12.11
CA ASP A 201 15.09 15.60 -12.11
C ASP A 201 15.23 16.75 -11.10
N LEU A 202 14.16 17.48 -10.80
CA LEU A 202 14.14 18.53 -9.78
C LEU A 202 14.37 17.98 -8.35
N TYR A 203 14.19 16.70 -8.15
CA TYR A 203 14.29 16.01 -6.86
C TYR A 203 15.38 14.93 -6.85
N GLY A 204 16.26 14.93 -7.85
CA GLY A 204 17.34 13.95 -7.95
C GLY A 204 16.93 12.57 -8.47
N ILE A 205 15.70 12.41 -8.95
CA ILE A 205 15.22 11.21 -9.61
C ILE A 205 15.58 11.31 -11.09
N THR A 206 16.67 10.68 -11.47
CA THR A 206 17.24 10.79 -12.84
C THR A 206 17.50 9.40 -13.41
N PHE A 207 17.09 9.19 -14.64
CA PHE A 207 17.33 7.95 -15.40
C PHE A 207 18.59 8.08 -16.27
N ARG A 208 19.12 6.98 -16.74
CA ARG A 208 20.29 6.93 -17.63
C ARG A 208 19.90 6.83 -19.09
#